data_04cba274780a891ab915a54c0451a389
#
_entry.id   04cba274780a891ab915a54c0451a389
#
_cell.length_a   1.000
_cell.length_b   1.000
_cell.length_c   1.000
_cell.angle_alpha   90.00
_cell.angle_beta   90.00
_cell.angle_gamma   90.00
#
_symmetry.space_group_name_H-M   'P 1'
#
loop_
_entity.id
_entity.type
_entity.pdbx_description
1 polymer ?
#
loop_
_entity_poly.entity_id
_entity_poly.type
_entity_poly.pdbx_seq_one_letter_code
_entity_poly.pdbx_strand_id
1 'polypeptide(L)'
;MEQKSKDQIMEKAYELGVKYEKECTGCAQTVIAAIFEALGIWNEDVFKAASGLANGLGLTGEGSCAALLGASMIISYLFGREHKDFKEIYKPMKSYGLVKKLHNQFVREYGGDSNSCRCSDVQKKLMGITWDLWSMNEMNDSFRTQMVDHCSKIVGNIAKMTVKLLLENGYVPK
;
A
#
# COMPACT_ATOMS: atom_id res chain seq x y z
N MET A 1 -10.93 15.12 17.06
CA MET A 1 -11.49 15.01 15.69
C MET A 1 -12.75 14.18 15.77
N GLU A 2 -13.85 14.67 15.26
CA GLU A 2 -15.12 13.96 15.26
C GLU A 2 -15.04 12.70 14.38
N GLN A 3 -15.84 11.66 14.70
CA GLN A 3 -15.87 10.40 13.95
C GLN A 3 -16.21 10.63 12.46
N LYS A 4 -17.17 11.49 12.17
CA LYS A 4 -17.55 11.85 10.79
C LYS A 4 -16.38 12.40 9.96
N SER A 5 -15.49 13.20 10.57
CA SER A 5 -14.28 13.72 9.92
C SER A 5 -13.27 12.61 9.62
N LYS A 6 -13.12 11.62 10.52
CA LYS A 6 -12.26 10.46 10.30
C LYS A 6 -12.75 9.59 9.14
N ASP A 7 -14.06 9.34 9.08
CA ASP A 7 -14.67 8.54 8.02
C ASP A 7 -14.49 9.20 6.65
N GLN A 8 -14.60 10.53 6.57
CA GLN A 8 -14.36 11.29 5.34
C GLN A 8 -12.91 11.19 4.87
N ILE A 9 -11.92 11.26 5.78
CA ILE A 9 -10.50 11.11 5.43
C ILE A 9 -10.22 9.69 4.92
N MET A 10 -10.78 8.68 5.58
CA MET A 10 -10.64 7.29 5.17
C MET A 10 -11.26 7.03 3.78
N GLU A 11 -12.45 7.58 3.51
CA GLU A 11 -13.08 7.43 2.20
C GLU A 11 -12.29 8.18 1.10
N LYS A 12 -11.84 9.39 1.39
CA LYS A 12 -10.94 10.13 0.49
C LYS A 12 -9.69 9.31 0.14
N ALA A 13 -9.06 8.63 1.11
CA ALA A 13 -7.90 7.78 0.85
C ALA A 13 -8.23 6.61 -0.08
N TYR A 14 -9.40 5.99 0.08
CA TYR A 14 -9.88 4.94 -0.81
C TYR A 14 -10.06 5.44 -2.25
N GLU A 15 -10.81 6.53 -2.42
CA GLU A 15 -11.12 7.11 -3.74
C GLU A 15 -9.85 7.52 -4.49
N LEU A 16 -8.93 8.18 -3.80
CA LEU A 16 -7.63 8.57 -4.35
C LEU A 16 -6.78 7.35 -4.73
N GLY A 17 -6.75 6.31 -3.90
CA GLY A 17 -6.02 5.09 -4.21
C GLY A 17 -6.53 4.40 -5.46
N VAL A 18 -7.85 4.27 -5.58
CA VAL A 18 -8.49 3.72 -6.80
C VAL A 18 -8.17 4.58 -8.01
N LYS A 19 -8.30 5.89 -7.90
CA LYS A 19 -8.05 6.84 -8.98
C LYS A 19 -6.60 6.77 -9.46
N TYR A 20 -5.65 6.93 -8.54
CA TYR A 20 -4.23 6.99 -8.90
C TYR A 20 -3.72 5.69 -9.50
N GLU A 21 -4.15 4.53 -8.99
CA GLU A 21 -3.73 3.26 -9.59
C GLU A 21 -4.28 3.07 -11.00
N LYS A 22 -5.47 3.56 -11.30
CA LYS A 22 -6.04 3.54 -12.66
C LYS A 22 -5.36 4.51 -13.62
N GLU A 23 -4.98 5.68 -13.15
CA GLU A 23 -4.43 6.75 -13.99
C GLU A 23 -2.91 6.69 -14.13
N CYS A 24 -2.21 6.30 -13.06
CA CYS A 24 -0.76 6.40 -12.97
C CYS A 24 -0.06 5.06 -12.87
N THR A 25 -0.74 4.02 -12.36
CA THR A 25 -0.14 2.74 -12.00
C THR A 25 1.02 2.84 -10.98
N GLY A 26 1.66 1.72 -10.62
CA GLY A 26 2.77 1.75 -9.66
C GLY A 26 2.32 1.69 -8.20
N CYS A 27 1.63 0.60 -7.85
CA CYS A 27 0.89 0.38 -6.59
C CYS A 27 1.53 0.94 -5.31
N ALA A 28 2.87 0.91 -5.17
CA ALA A 28 3.54 1.46 -3.99
C ALA A 28 3.47 3.00 -3.95
N GLN A 29 3.74 3.65 -5.07
CA GLN A 29 3.67 5.10 -5.16
C GLN A 29 2.22 5.61 -5.09
N THR A 30 1.30 4.92 -5.74
CA THR A 30 -0.11 5.33 -5.77
C THR A 30 -0.78 5.23 -4.40
N VAL A 31 -0.48 4.18 -3.60
CA VAL A 31 -0.96 4.08 -2.22
C VAL A 31 -0.34 5.17 -1.33
N ILE A 32 0.95 5.49 -1.51
CA ILE A 32 1.63 6.56 -0.77
C ILE A 32 0.99 7.91 -1.09
N ALA A 33 0.81 8.24 -2.37
CA ALA A 33 0.18 9.48 -2.80
C ALA A 33 -1.24 9.62 -2.21
N ALA A 34 -2.04 8.56 -2.28
CA ALA A 34 -3.40 8.55 -1.76
C ALA A 34 -3.45 8.81 -0.24
N ILE A 35 -2.56 8.15 0.53
CA ILE A 35 -2.48 8.35 1.98
C ILE A 35 -1.98 9.75 2.31
N PHE A 36 -0.92 10.21 1.66
CA PHE A 36 -0.35 11.53 1.89
C PHE A 36 -1.35 12.64 1.63
N GLU A 37 -2.04 12.59 0.49
CA GLU A 37 -3.04 13.60 0.15
C GLU A 37 -4.27 13.55 1.06
N ALA A 38 -4.73 12.36 1.44
CA ALA A 38 -5.84 12.23 2.38
C ALA A 38 -5.50 12.82 3.76
N LEU A 39 -4.25 12.69 4.20
CA LEU A 39 -3.76 13.20 5.48
C LEU A 39 -3.28 14.66 5.42
N GLY A 40 -3.21 15.29 4.24
CA GLY A 40 -2.71 16.65 4.06
C GLY A 40 -1.20 16.79 4.27
N ILE A 41 -0.42 15.76 3.96
CA ILE A 41 1.05 15.74 4.06
C ILE A 41 1.68 15.34 2.74
N TRP A 42 2.96 15.64 2.56
CA TRP A 42 3.75 15.17 1.44
C TRP A 42 5.22 14.99 1.81
N ASN A 43 5.87 13.98 1.25
CA ASN A 43 7.31 13.80 1.32
C ASN A 43 7.80 13.15 0.02
N GLU A 44 8.55 13.91 -0.77
CA GLU A 44 9.03 13.52 -2.09
C GLU A 44 10.02 12.36 -2.04
N ASP A 45 10.90 12.33 -1.03
CA ASP A 45 11.90 11.26 -0.90
C ASP A 45 11.26 9.91 -0.62
N VAL A 46 10.24 9.88 0.26
CA VAL A 46 9.47 8.66 0.53
C VAL A 46 8.71 8.20 -0.71
N PHE A 47 8.07 9.14 -1.42
CA PHE A 47 7.35 8.83 -2.66
C PHE A 47 8.28 8.25 -3.72
N LYS A 48 9.42 8.91 -3.98
CA LYS A 48 10.41 8.49 -4.96
C LYS A 48 11.07 7.15 -4.60
N ALA A 49 11.41 6.94 -3.33
CA ALA A 49 12.03 5.71 -2.85
C ALA A 49 11.16 4.46 -3.08
N ALA A 50 9.83 4.63 -3.21
CA ALA A 50 8.91 3.54 -3.44
C ALA A 50 8.82 3.06 -4.91
N SER A 51 9.43 3.77 -5.87
CA SER A 51 9.29 3.47 -7.31
C SER A 51 9.66 2.03 -7.66
N GLY A 52 10.75 1.52 -7.10
CA GLY A 52 11.23 0.16 -7.37
C GLY A 52 10.42 -0.96 -6.73
N LEU A 53 9.40 -0.64 -5.93
CA LEU A 53 8.58 -1.64 -5.24
C LEU A 53 7.39 -2.13 -6.09
N ALA A 54 7.11 -1.49 -7.23
CA ALA A 54 5.98 -1.80 -8.08
C ALA A 54 5.91 -3.29 -8.46
N ASN A 55 4.67 -3.81 -8.51
CA ASN A 55 4.34 -5.19 -8.88
C ASN A 55 5.22 -6.26 -8.22
N GLY A 56 5.35 -6.19 -6.91
CA GLY A 56 6.10 -7.18 -6.13
C GLY A 56 7.61 -7.08 -6.33
N LEU A 57 8.15 -5.85 -6.24
CA LEU A 57 9.57 -5.52 -6.34
C LEU A 57 10.11 -5.60 -7.78
N GLY A 58 10.30 -4.44 -8.40
CA GLY A 58 10.88 -4.35 -9.75
C GLY A 58 10.08 -5.10 -10.82
N LEU A 59 8.78 -5.13 -10.72
CA LEU A 59 7.84 -5.79 -11.64
C LEU A 59 8.00 -7.33 -11.73
N THR A 60 8.64 -7.97 -10.76
CA THR A 60 8.91 -9.42 -10.78
C THR A 60 7.70 -10.27 -10.36
N GLY A 61 6.74 -9.71 -9.64
CA GLY A 61 5.67 -10.48 -9.01
C GLY A 61 6.10 -11.30 -7.77
N GLU A 62 7.41 -11.41 -7.50
CA GLU A 62 7.97 -12.31 -6.48
C GLU A 62 8.02 -11.71 -5.07
N GLY A 63 8.03 -10.39 -4.96
CA GLY A 63 7.94 -9.70 -3.67
C GLY A 63 6.52 -9.54 -3.16
N SER A 64 6.38 -8.97 -1.97
CA SER A 64 5.07 -8.65 -1.40
C SER A 64 4.29 -7.67 -2.28
N CYS A 65 2.96 -7.70 -2.20
CA CYS A 65 2.11 -6.71 -2.88
C CYS A 65 2.60 -5.28 -2.59
N ALA A 66 2.84 -4.52 -3.66
CA ALA A 66 3.45 -3.20 -3.57
C ALA A 66 2.56 -2.18 -2.83
N ALA A 67 1.23 -2.33 -2.87
CA ALA A 67 0.34 -1.51 -2.05
C ALA A 67 0.59 -1.73 -0.54
N LEU A 68 0.80 -2.98 -0.12
CA LEU A 68 1.15 -3.30 1.27
C LEU A 68 2.51 -2.71 1.65
N LEU A 69 3.50 -2.79 0.75
CA LEU A 69 4.84 -2.23 1.00
C LEU A 69 4.80 -0.71 1.11
N GLY A 70 4.17 0.00 0.18
CA GLY A 70 4.05 1.46 0.20
C GLY A 70 3.32 1.96 1.46
N ALA A 71 2.23 1.30 1.84
CA ALA A 71 1.51 1.61 3.08
C ALA A 71 2.37 1.37 4.33
N SER A 72 3.17 0.30 4.33
CA SER A 72 4.13 0.01 5.42
C SER A 72 5.23 1.07 5.51
N MET A 73 5.66 1.63 4.38
CA MET A 73 6.60 2.76 4.36
C MET A 73 6.00 4.00 5.03
N ILE A 74 4.72 4.32 4.78
CA ILE A 74 4.04 5.44 5.44
C ILE A 74 3.96 5.24 6.95
N ILE A 75 3.57 4.05 7.41
CA ILE A 75 3.55 3.73 8.84
C ILE A 75 4.95 3.94 9.45
N SER A 76 5.98 3.47 8.75
CA SER A 76 7.36 3.60 9.20
C SER A 76 7.87 5.04 9.15
N TYR A 77 7.48 5.82 8.16
CA TYR A 77 7.80 7.24 8.06
C TYR A 77 7.24 8.03 9.25
N LEU A 78 6.02 7.71 9.69
CA LEU A 78 5.35 8.46 10.76
C LEU A 78 5.71 7.95 12.17
N PHE A 79 6.01 6.68 12.35
CA PHE A 79 6.21 6.04 13.66
C PHE A 79 7.50 5.24 13.77
N GLY A 80 8.35 5.28 12.75
CA GLY A 80 9.62 4.58 12.73
C GLY A 80 10.68 5.23 13.60
N ARG A 81 11.81 4.58 13.69
CA ARG A 81 12.98 5.01 14.44
C ARG A 81 13.81 5.98 13.61
N GLU A 82 14.18 7.12 14.19
CA GLU A 82 15.11 8.07 13.58
C GLU A 82 16.57 7.58 13.64
N HIS A 83 17.43 8.13 12.80
CA HIS A 83 18.85 7.74 12.76
C HIS A 83 19.56 7.95 14.10
N LYS A 84 19.25 9.03 14.84
CA LYS A 84 19.82 9.28 16.19
C LYS A 84 19.53 8.17 17.19
N ASP A 85 18.40 7.48 17.00
CA ASP A 85 17.91 6.39 17.87
C ASP A 85 18.28 5.01 17.33
N PHE A 86 19.20 4.92 16.34
CA PHE A 86 19.44 3.68 15.60
C PHE A 86 19.87 2.49 16.48
N LYS A 87 20.53 2.75 17.60
CA LYS A 87 20.96 1.71 18.57
C LYS A 87 19.83 1.26 19.51
N GLU A 88 18.71 1.97 19.56
CA GLU A 88 17.57 1.63 20.42
C GLU A 88 16.66 0.61 19.72
N ILE A 89 16.94 -0.68 19.92
CA ILE A 89 16.29 -1.79 19.19
C ILE A 89 14.78 -1.87 19.40
N TYR A 90 14.24 -1.37 20.51
CA TYR A 90 12.80 -1.37 20.81
C TYR A 90 12.07 -0.10 20.35
N LYS A 91 12.77 0.95 19.93
CA LYS A 91 12.18 2.21 19.49
C LYS A 91 11.16 2.05 18.36
N PRO A 92 11.39 1.18 17.35
CA PRO A 92 10.45 1.04 16.23
C PRO A 92 9.28 0.09 16.51
N MET A 93 9.11 -0.43 17.73
CA MET A 93 8.07 -1.44 18.03
C MET A 93 6.65 -0.96 17.71
N LYS A 94 6.36 0.35 17.80
CA LYS A 94 5.07 0.90 17.41
C LYS A 94 4.84 0.72 15.90
N SER A 95 5.80 1.07 15.04
CA SER A 95 5.69 0.90 13.59
C SER A 95 5.61 -0.58 13.22
N TYR A 96 6.43 -1.44 13.82
CA TYR A 96 6.37 -2.88 13.60
C TYR A 96 5.00 -3.47 13.96
N GLY A 97 4.44 -3.07 15.08
CA GLY A 97 3.12 -3.53 15.50
C GLY A 97 1.99 -3.10 14.55
N LEU A 98 2.05 -1.87 14.03
CA LEU A 98 1.07 -1.36 13.07
C LEU A 98 1.21 -2.03 11.70
N VAL A 99 2.44 -2.20 11.21
CA VAL A 99 2.71 -2.95 9.96
C VAL A 99 2.23 -4.40 10.08
N LYS A 100 2.48 -5.06 11.22
CA LYS A 100 1.96 -6.42 11.48
C LYS A 100 0.43 -6.47 11.44
N LYS A 101 -0.25 -5.48 12.02
CA LYS A 101 -1.73 -5.40 11.97
C LYS A 101 -2.22 -5.26 10.52
N LEU A 102 -1.60 -4.34 9.75
CA LEU A 102 -1.93 -4.14 8.34
C LEU A 102 -1.69 -5.40 7.52
N HIS A 103 -0.52 -6.04 7.68
CA HIS A 103 -0.17 -7.30 7.03
C HIS A 103 -1.21 -8.40 7.32
N ASN A 104 -1.55 -8.63 8.59
CA ASN A 104 -2.51 -9.66 8.97
C ASN A 104 -3.90 -9.40 8.38
N GLN A 105 -4.31 -8.14 8.27
CA GLN A 105 -5.56 -7.76 7.65
C GLN A 105 -5.51 -7.97 6.14
N PHE A 106 -4.42 -7.57 5.50
CA PHE A 106 -4.16 -7.81 4.08
C PHE A 106 -4.25 -9.31 3.72
N VAL A 107 -3.54 -10.14 4.46
CA VAL A 107 -3.50 -11.59 4.20
C VAL A 107 -4.89 -12.23 4.35
N ARG A 108 -5.67 -11.82 5.34
CA ARG A 108 -7.06 -12.31 5.48
C ARG A 108 -7.94 -11.97 4.29
N GLU A 109 -7.75 -10.79 3.69
CA GLU A 109 -8.59 -10.33 2.58
C GLU A 109 -8.09 -10.85 1.23
N TYR A 110 -6.78 -10.86 1.04
CA TYR A 110 -6.15 -11.08 -0.27
C TYR A 110 -5.23 -12.31 -0.34
N GLY A 111 -4.82 -12.88 0.79
CA GLY A 111 -3.78 -13.92 0.83
C GLY A 111 -4.20 -15.31 0.35
N GLY A 112 -5.50 -15.58 0.21
CA GLY A 112 -5.98 -16.90 -0.21
C GLY A 112 -5.66 -18.03 0.77
N ASP A 113 -5.75 -19.25 0.28
CA ASP A 113 -5.49 -20.46 1.08
C ASP A 113 -4.02 -20.57 1.53
N SER A 114 -3.10 -19.95 0.77
CA SER A 114 -1.67 -19.89 1.10
C SER A 114 -1.32 -18.86 2.17
N ASN A 115 -2.26 -18.02 2.59
CA ASN A 115 -2.00 -16.88 3.49
C ASN A 115 -0.81 -16.01 3.01
N SER A 116 -0.68 -15.83 1.70
CA SER A 116 0.44 -15.14 1.07
C SER A 116 0.16 -13.66 0.86
N CYS A 117 1.19 -12.82 1.00
CA CYS A 117 1.17 -11.43 0.55
C CYS A 117 2.00 -11.22 -0.73
N ARG A 118 2.55 -12.28 -1.33
CA ARG A 118 3.31 -12.21 -2.59
C ARG A 118 2.43 -11.72 -3.73
N CYS A 119 2.93 -10.80 -4.54
CA CYS A 119 2.14 -10.12 -5.56
C CYS A 119 1.51 -11.11 -6.57
N SER A 120 2.30 -12.07 -7.07
CA SER A 120 1.81 -13.10 -7.99
C SER A 120 0.75 -14.01 -7.37
N ASP A 121 0.84 -14.36 -6.08
CA ASP A 121 -0.17 -15.17 -5.41
C ASP A 121 -1.50 -14.40 -5.27
N VAL A 122 -1.40 -13.12 -4.94
CA VAL A 122 -2.57 -12.23 -4.85
C VAL A 122 -3.24 -12.07 -6.22
N GLN A 123 -2.46 -11.84 -7.28
CA GLN A 123 -2.98 -11.78 -8.65
C GLN A 123 -3.67 -13.08 -9.04
N LYS A 124 -3.00 -14.22 -8.83
CA LYS A 124 -3.54 -15.52 -9.17
C LYS A 124 -4.84 -15.83 -8.43
N LYS A 125 -4.94 -15.46 -7.15
CA LYS A 125 -6.18 -15.62 -6.37
C LYS A 125 -7.32 -14.78 -6.94
N LEU A 126 -7.06 -13.52 -7.29
CA LEU A 126 -8.12 -12.59 -7.67
C LEU A 126 -8.52 -12.67 -9.14
N MET A 127 -7.58 -13.04 -9.99
CA MET A 127 -7.75 -12.97 -11.45
C MET A 127 -7.49 -14.31 -12.16
N GLY A 128 -7.00 -15.33 -11.43
CA GLY A 128 -6.66 -16.64 -11.99
C GLY A 128 -5.38 -16.67 -12.82
N ILE A 129 -4.73 -15.52 -13.03
CA ILE A 129 -3.55 -15.36 -13.89
C ILE A 129 -2.56 -14.37 -13.25
N THR A 130 -1.31 -14.48 -13.66
CA THR A 130 -0.24 -13.50 -13.42
C THR A 130 0.37 -13.09 -14.75
N TRP A 131 0.96 -11.90 -14.81
CA TRP A 131 1.61 -11.35 -16.00
C TRP A 131 3.10 -11.14 -15.76
N ASP A 132 3.90 -11.44 -16.77
CA ASP A 132 5.28 -10.97 -16.85
C ASP A 132 5.29 -9.52 -17.38
N LEU A 133 5.41 -8.55 -16.47
CA LEU A 133 5.41 -7.14 -16.86
C LEU A 133 6.73 -6.67 -17.52
N TRP A 134 7.74 -7.55 -17.63
CA TRP A 134 8.91 -7.31 -18.47
C TRP A 134 8.67 -7.73 -19.93
N SER A 135 7.64 -8.53 -20.20
CA SER A 135 7.13 -8.78 -21.56
C SER A 135 6.20 -7.66 -21.99
N MET A 136 6.57 -6.92 -23.04
CA MET A 136 5.74 -5.81 -23.55
C MET A 136 4.32 -6.24 -23.97
N ASN A 137 4.18 -7.46 -24.48
CA ASN A 137 2.87 -8.00 -24.87
C ASN A 137 2.02 -8.26 -23.63
N GLU A 138 2.57 -8.95 -22.63
CA GLU A 138 1.86 -9.24 -21.37
C GLU A 138 1.58 -7.98 -20.56
N MET A 139 2.49 -7.01 -20.56
CA MET A 139 2.26 -5.70 -19.95
C MET A 139 1.05 -5.01 -20.57
N ASN A 140 0.99 -4.93 -21.91
CA ASN A 140 -0.14 -4.33 -22.61
C ASN A 140 -1.45 -5.07 -22.34
N ASP A 141 -1.43 -6.40 -22.30
CA ASP A 141 -2.60 -7.22 -21.98
C ASP A 141 -3.06 -6.99 -20.54
N SER A 142 -2.13 -6.88 -19.59
CA SER A 142 -2.46 -6.63 -18.18
C SER A 142 -3.21 -5.31 -17.98
N PHE A 143 -2.82 -4.25 -18.71
CA PHE A 143 -3.51 -2.95 -18.66
C PHE A 143 -4.87 -2.94 -19.36
N ARG A 144 -5.07 -3.79 -20.36
CA ARG A 144 -6.35 -3.93 -21.09
C ARG A 144 -7.34 -4.87 -20.41
N THR A 145 -6.89 -5.66 -19.46
CA THR A 145 -7.67 -6.69 -18.79
C THR A 145 -8.04 -6.29 -17.36
N GLN A 146 -8.20 -7.27 -16.51
CA GLN A 146 -8.69 -7.11 -15.15
C GLN A 146 -7.64 -6.57 -14.15
N MET A 147 -6.34 -6.57 -14.48
CA MET A 147 -5.28 -6.27 -13.53
C MET A 147 -5.46 -4.89 -12.89
N VAL A 148 -5.60 -3.85 -13.69
CA VAL A 148 -5.73 -2.48 -13.18
C VAL A 148 -6.98 -2.31 -12.35
N ASP A 149 -8.11 -2.91 -12.76
CA ASP A 149 -9.37 -2.84 -12.01
C ASP A 149 -9.31 -3.54 -10.65
N HIS A 150 -8.63 -4.68 -10.56
CA HIS A 150 -8.45 -5.38 -9.28
C HIS A 150 -7.40 -4.70 -8.41
N CYS A 151 -6.23 -4.36 -8.95
CA CYS A 151 -5.16 -3.70 -8.22
C CYS A 151 -5.58 -2.33 -7.69
N SER A 152 -6.36 -1.55 -8.44
CA SER A 152 -6.86 -0.25 -7.97
C SER A 152 -7.74 -0.37 -6.72
N LYS A 153 -8.59 -1.39 -6.65
CA LYS A 153 -9.39 -1.68 -5.45
C LYS A 153 -8.53 -2.08 -4.26
N ILE A 154 -7.47 -2.89 -4.50
CA ILE A 154 -6.51 -3.24 -3.43
C ILE A 154 -5.84 -1.97 -2.92
N VAL A 155 -5.31 -1.12 -3.81
CA VAL A 155 -4.65 0.14 -3.44
C VAL A 155 -5.59 1.03 -2.62
N GLY A 156 -6.83 1.23 -3.08
CA GLY A 156 -7.84 1.99 -2.35
C GLY A 156 -8.12 1.43 -0.96
N ASN A 157 -8.37 0.12 -0.86
CA ASN A 157 -8.63 -0.52 0.42
C ASN A 157 -7.44 -0.42 1.38
N ILE A 158 -6.22 -0.65 0.90
CA ILE A 158 -5.02 -0.55 1.72
C ILE A 158 -4.77 0.89 2.18
N ALA A 159 -5.01 1.89 1.32
CA ALA A 159 -4.93 3.30 1.71
C ALA A 159 -5.93 3.60 2.84
N LYS A 160 -7.19 3.21 2.69
CA LYS A 160 -8.25 3.36 3.71
C LYS A 160 -7.90 2.67 5.02
N MET A 161 -7.47 1.40 4.96
CA MET A 161 -7.06 0.63 6.14
C MET A 161 -5.89 1.29 6.88
N THR A 162 -4.91 1.78 6.12
CA THR A 162 -3.73 2.43 6.68
C THR A 162 -4.10 3.73 7.36
N VAL A 163 -4.88 4.59 6.72
CA VAL A 163 -5.39 5.82 7.33
C VAL A 163 -6.16 5.51 8.60
N LYS A 164 -7.04 4.51 8.60
CA LYS A 164 -7.75 4.06 9.81
C LYS A 164 -6.78 3.71 10.94
N LEU A 165 -5.79 2.85 10.65
CA LEU A 165 -4.79 2.45 11.65
C LEU A 165 -4.01 3.65 12.21
N LEU A 166 -3.64 4.61 11.36
CA LEU A 166 -2.92 5.81 11.78
C LEU A 166 -3.78 6.67 12.72
N LEU A 167 -5.03 6.95 12.35
CA LEU A 167 -5.96 7.75 13.15
C LEU A 167 -6.32 7.10 14.50
N GLU A 168 -6.50 5.78 14.52
CA GLU A 168 -6.78 5.01 15.75
C GLU A 168 -5.57 4.94 16.70
N ASN A 169 -4.36 5.14 16.18
CA ASN A 169 -3.12 5.07 16.97
C ASN A 169 -2.45 6.44 17.22
N GLY A 170 -3.24 7.51 17.18
CA GLY A 170 -2.87 8.82 17.66
C GLY A 170 -2.24 9.74 16.61
N TYR A 171 -2.29 9.38 15.32
CA TYR A 171 -1.93 10.33 14.29
C TYR A 171 -3.06 11.37 14.12
N VAL A 172 -2.69 12.63 14.10
CA VAL A 172 -3.60 13.75 13.86
C VAL A 172 -3.21 14.42 12.54
N PRO A 173 -4.06 14.37 11.50
CA PRO A 173 -3.84 15.10 10.26
C PRO A 173 -3.68 16.59 10.50
N LYS A 174 -2.87 17.24 9.66
CA LYS A 174 -2.67 18.70 9.72
C LYS A 174 -3.82 19.46 9.10
#